data_8272a12c7b959272aaf1e43b62445c5d
#
_entry.id   8272a12c7b959272aaf1e43b62445c5d
#
_cell.length_a   1.000
_cell.length_b   1.000
_cell.length_c   1.000
_cell.angle_alpha   90.00
_cell.angle_beta   90.00
_cell.angle_gamma   90.00
#
_symmetry.space_group_name_H-M   'P 1'
#
loop_
_entity.id
_entity.type
_entity.pdbx_description
1 polymer ?
#
loop_
_entity_poly.entity_id
_entity_poly.type
_entity_poly.pdbx_seq_one_letter_code
_entity_poly.pdbx_strand_id
1 'polypeptide(L)'
;AVCHVLRYAPFFMALKALIDGGELGRVVSIQHNENIGNWHMAHSFVRGNWRNSAVSSPIIMQKSCHDMDLLVWLTGSRAGKLSSFGDLHYFKEENAPKGSGELCLFCKVADSCRFDARKMYLPLAGSWPSAMLSLDQSEDGLLEALRTGPYGRCVYRCDNNVCDHQVMNILFENGITATFNLSAFTNRMARTMKIMCEDGEIRASEHENRIEVIRFAPHSRAPEELRVIEPAGVDGGHGG
;
A
#
# COMPACT_ATOMS: atom_id res chain seq x y z
N ALA A 1 -17.80 14.60 5.18
CA ALA A 1 -16.82 14.76 4.09
C ALA A 1 -15.93 13.54 4.03
N VAL A 2 -15.57 13.09 2.84
CA VAL A 2 -14.58 12.04 2.61
C VAL A 2 -13.35 12.70 2.00
N CYS A 3 -12.18 12.54 2.65
CA CYS A 3 -10.94 13.16 2.21
C CYS A 3 -10.10 12.11 1.47
N HIS A 4 -10.08 12.16 0.13
CA HIS A 4 -9.15 11.40 -0.69
C HIS A 4 -7.87 12.22 -0.87
N VAL A 5 -7.06 12.24 0.20
CA VAL A 5 -5.90 13.13 0.37
C VAL A 5 -4.82 12.95 -0.70
N LEU A 6 -4.68 11.77 -1.28
CA LEU A 6 -3.68 11.50 -2.31
C LEU A 6 -3.87 12.32 -3.60
N ARG A 7 -5.07 12.80 -3.88
CA ARG A 7 -5.31 13.75 -4.98
C ARG A 7 -4.54 15.06 -4.82
N TYR A 8 -4.17 15.41 -3.59
CA TYR A 8 -3.46 16.64 -3.26
C TYR A 8 -1.95 16.43 -3.06
N ALA A 9 -1.49 15.19 -3.10
CA ALA A 9 -0.07 14.89 -3.04
C ALA A 9 0.61 15.32 -4.36
N PRO A 10 1.74 16.06 -4.29
CA PRO A 10 2.43 16.60 -5.48
C PRO A 10 2.72 15.54 -6.54
N PHE A 11 3.07 14.33 -6.12
CA PHE A 11 3.34 13.21 -7.00
C PHE A 11 2.13 12.84 -7.88
N PHE A 12 0.96 12.66 -7.28
CA PHE A 12 -0.26 12.30 -8.01
C PHE A 12 -0.85 13.47 -8.78
N MET A 13 -0.67 14.71 -8.29
CA MET A 13 -1.01 15.91 -9.05
C MET A 13 -0.20 16.02 -10.34
N ALA A 14 1.11 15.73 -10.28
CA ALA A 14 1.97 15.71 -11.47
C ALA A 14 1.54 14.63 -12.48
N LEU A 15 1.20 13.41 -12.00
CA LEU A 15 0.64 12.36 -12.85
C LEU A 15 -0.66 12.79 -13.54
N LYS A 16 -1.56 13.41 -12.79
CA LYS A 16 -2.84 13.89 -13.33
C LYS A 16 -2.62 14.98 -14.37
N ALA A 17 -1.72 15.92 -14.10
CA ALA A 17 -1.40 16.99 -15.04
C ALA A 17 -0.81 16.46 -16.37
N LEU A 18 0.01 15.41 -16.32
CA LEU A 18 0.54 14.75 -17.53
C LEU A 18 -0.58 14.11 -18.36
N ILE A 19 -1.51 13.42 -17.70
CA ILE A 19 -2.67 12.79 -18.37
C ILE A 19 -3.58 13.87 -18.98
N ASP A 20 -3.90 14.91 -18.23
CA ASP A 20 -4.79 15.99 -18.67
C ASP A 20 -4.16 16.85 -19.77
N GLY A 21 -2.83 16.95 -19.78
CA GLY A 21 -2.07 17.62 -20.85
C GLY A 21 -2.13 16.90 -22.20
N GLY A 22 -2.46 15.60 -22.20
CA GLY A 22 -2.71 14.82 -23.42
C GLY A 22 -1.50 14.63 -24.34
N GLU A 23 -0.28 14.90 -23.87
CA GLU A 23 0.93 14.84 -24.71
C GLU A 23 1.26 13.44 -25.26
N LEU A 24 0.76 12.38 -24.59
CA LEU A 24 0.90 10.99 -25.02
C LEU A 24 -0.39 10.39 -25.61
N GLY A 25 -1.34 11.23 -26.01
CA GLY A 25 -2.66 10.77 -26.44
C GLY A 25 -3.53 10.31 -25.28
N ARG A 26 -4.60 9.56 -25.58
CA ARG A 26 -5.54 9.07 -24.57
C ARG A 26 -4.95 7.91 -23.78
N VAL A 27 -5.32 7.81 -22.51
CA VAL A 27 -5.00 6.64 -21.68
C VAL A 27 -5.78 5.42 -22.22
N VAL A 28 -5.08 4.31 -22.42
CA VAL A 28 -5.62 3.02 -22.88
C VAL A 28 -5.80 2.08 -21.68
N SER A 29 -4.75 1.96 -20.84
CA SER A 29 -4.80 1.08 -19.68
C SER A 29 -3.85 1.52 -18.57
N ILE A 30 -4.16 1.09 -17.34
CA ILE A 30 -3.36 1.39 -16.14
C ILE A 30 -3.04 0.09 -15.40
N GLN A 31 -1.77 -0.09 -15.01
CA GLN A 31 -1.34 -1.06 -14.01
C GLN A 31 -1.00 -0.31 -12.73
N HIS A 32 -1.65 -0.64 -11.64
CA HIS A 32 -1.46 0.02 -10.35
C HIS A 32 -1.17 -1.00 -9.26
N ASN A 33 -0.11 -0.77 -8.49
CA ASN A 33 0.24 -1.61 -7.35
C ASN A 33 0.24 -0.78 -6.06
N GLU A 34 -0.45 -1.26 -5.06
CA GLU A 34 -0.32 -0.85 -3.66
C GLU A 34 0.58 -1.86 -2.93
N ASN A 35 1.80 -1.46 -2.67
CA ASN A 35 2.76 -2.24 -1.90
C ASN A 35 2.62 -1.86 -0.42
N ILE A 36 1.92 -2.67 0.36
CA ILE A 36 1.66 -2.36 1.77
C ILE A 36 2.95 -2.40 2.60
N GLY A 37 3.87 -3.31 2.26
CA GLY A 37 5.01 -3.65 3.10
C GLY A 37 4.65 -4.66 4.19
N ASN A 38 5.50 -5.67 4.37
CA ASN A 38 5.19 -6.80 5.25
C ASN A 38 5.06 -6.40 6.74
N TRP A 39 5.85 -5.44 7.18
CA TRP A 39 5.82 -4.92 8.54
C TRP A 39 4.59 -4.02 8.80
N HIS A 40 4.19 -3.21 7.82
CA HIS A 40 2.98 -2.37 7.92
C HIS A 40 1.73 -3.24 7.95
N MET A 41 1.67 -4.29 7.13
CA MET A 41 0.59 -5.28 7.20
C MET A 41 0.50 -5.87 8.61
N ALA A 42 1.62 -6.34 9.16
CA ALA A 42 1.68 -6.92 10.50
C ALA A 42 1.23 -5.95 11.59
N HIS A 43 1.59 -4.65 11.46
CA HIS A 43 1.19 -3.62 12.40
C HIS A 43 -0.30 -3.29 12.30
N SER A 44 -0.76 -2.83 11.15
CA SER A 44 -2.08 -2.20 11.00
C SER A 44 -3.21 -3.19 10.75
N PHE A 45 -2.94 -4.23 9.95
CA PHE A 45 -3.98 -5.11 9.40
C PHE A 45 -3.95 -6.53 9.97
N VAL A 46 -2.98 -6.82 10.85
CA VAL A 46 -2.91 -8.09 11.59
C VAL A 46 -3.08 -7.87 13.09
N ARG A 47 -2.30 -6.97 13.71
CA ARG A 47 -2.40 -6.65 15.14
C ARG A 47 -3.32 -5.48 15.45
N GLY A 48 -3.33 -4.49 14.56
CA GLY A 48 -3.97 -3.20 14.75
C GLY A 48 -5.48 -3.20 14.54
N ASN A 49 -6.04 -1.99 14.58
CA ASN A 49 -7.50 -1.78 14.55
C ASN A 49 -8.17 -2.18 13.23
N TRP A 50 -7.40 -2.29 12.15
CA TRP A 50 -7.89 -2.60 10.81
C TRP A 50 -7.87 -4.10 10.48
N ARG A 51 -7.57 -4.96 11.44
CA ARG A 51 -7.35 -6.40 11.25
C ARG A 51 -8.59 -7.22 10.92
N ASN A 52 -9.76 -6.77 11.36
CA ASN A 52 -10.98 -7.57 11.24
C ASN A 52 -12.09 -6.77 10.57
N SER A 53 -12.58 -7.30 9.47
CA SER A 53 -13.60 -6.64 8.64
C SER A 53 -14.97 -6.52 9.32
N ALA A 54 -15.27 -7.34 10.33
CA ALA A 54 -16.53 -7.27 11.06
C ALA A 54 -16.58 -6.08 12.04
N VAL A 55 -15.42 -5.63 12.53
CA VAL A 55 -15.33 -4.50 13.48
C VAL A 55 -14.78 -3.22 12.83
N SER A 56 -14.23 -3.33 11.62
CA SER A 56 -13.77 -2.20 10.83
C SER A 56 -14.37 -2.22 9.43
N SER A 57 -13.63 -2.68 8.42
CA SER A 57 -14.13 -2.92 7.06
C SER A 57 -13.15 -3.81 6.29
N PRO A 58 -13.50 -4.31 5.09
CA PRO A 58 -12.53 -5.00 4.23
C PRO A 58 -11.36 -4.09 3.84
N ILE A 59 -10.19 -4.68 3.59
CA ILE A 59 -8.95 -3.93 3.31
C ILE A 59 -9.08 -3.00 2.10
N ILE A 60 -9.89 -3.38 1.12
CA ILE A 60 -10.17 -2.54 -0.05
C ILE A 60 -10.82 -1.19 0.33
N MET A 61 -11.58 -1.17 1.43
CA MET A 61 -12.23 0.04 1.94
C MET A 61 -11.35 0.82 2.91
N GLN A 62 -10.49 0.12 3.65
CA GLN A 62 -9.65 0.75 4.68
C GLN A 62 -8.38 1.37 4.10
N LYS A 63 -7.70 0.62 3.22
CA LYS A 63 -6.40 0.98 2.67
C LYS A 63 -6.53 1.41 1.21
N SER A 64 -7.16 0.58 0.39
CA SER A 64 -7.18 0.79 -1.06
C SER A 64 -8.33 1.68 -1.54
N CYS A 65 -9.11 2.26 -0.63
CA CYS A 65 -10.04 3.33 -0.99
C CYS A 65 -9.31 4.50 -1.69
N HIS A 66 -8.10 4.80 -1.28
CA HIS A 66 -7.24 5.79 -1.93
C HIS A 66 -6.86 5.37 -3.36
N ASP A 67 -6.57 4.09 -3.56
CA ASP A 67 -6.15 3.54 -4.84
C ASP A 67 -7.30 3.49 -5.84
N MET A 68 -8.49 3.09 -5.37
CA MET A 68 -9.70 3.10 -6.17
C MET A 68 -10.10 4.53 -6.56
N ASP A 69 -9.95 5.46 -5.65
CA ASP A 69 -10.17 6.88 -5.91
C ASP A 69 -9.18 7.46 -6.93
N LEU A 70 -7.88 7.13 -6.80
CA LEU A 70 -6.86 7.52 -7.77
C LEU A 70 -7.19 6.99 -9.17
N LEU A 71 -7.57 5.72 -9.30
CA LEU A 71 -7.92 5.14 -10.59
C LEU A 71 -9.11 5.84 -11.24
N VAL A 72 -10.18 6.13 -10.48
CA VAL A 72 -11.33 6.88 -10.96
C VAL A 72 -10.93 8.31 -11.36
N TRP A 73 -10.09 8.96 -10.57
CA TRP A 73 -9.64 10.33 -10.85
C TRP A 73 -8.72 10.43 -12.06
N LEU A 74 -7.75 9.51 -12.18
CA LEU A 74 -6.80 9.49 -13.31
C LEU A 74 -7.49 9.15 -14.63
N THR A 75 -8.45 8.22 -14.62
CA THR A 75 -9.21 7.84 -15.83
C THR A 75 -10.32 8.83 -16.18
N GLY A 76 -10.72 9.66 -15.22
CA GLY A 76 -11.86 10.58 -15.39
C GLY A 76 -13.19 9.86 -15.64
N SER A 77 -13.33 8.59 -15.23
CA SER A 77 -14.47 7.75 -15.54
C SER A 77 -14.89 6.87 -14.38
N ARG A 78 -16.14 6.42 -14.36
CA ARG A 78 -16.68 5.47 -13.38
C ARG A 78 -16.30 4.04 -13.76
N ALA A 79 -16.11 3.20 -12.76
CA ALA A 79 -15.95 1.78 -12.98
C ALA A 79 -17.29 1.16 -13.45
N GLY A 80 -17.27 0.53 -14.64
CA GLY A 80 -18.44 -0.12 -15.22
C GLY A 80 -18.52 -1.61 -14.87
N LYS A 81 -17.38 -2.31 -14.89
CA LYS A 81 -17.28 -3.74 -14.53
C LYS A 81 -15.99 -3.99 -13.79
N LEU A 82 -16.02 -4.91 -12.84
CA LEU A 82 -14.82 -5.34 -12.12
C LEU A 82 -14.91 -6.83 -11.76
N SER A 83 -13.72 -7.45 -11.63
CA SER A 83 -13.54 -8.76 -10.99
C SER A 83 -12.38 -8.68 -10.04
N SER A 84 -12.49 -9.35 -8.89
CA SER A 84 -11.48 -9.31 -7.85
C SER A 84 -11.31 -10.66 -7.18
N PHE A 85 -10.05 -10.99 -6.85
CA PHE A 85 -9.66 -12.17 -6.10
C PHE A 85 -8.67 -11.76 -5.02
N GLY A 86 -8.86 -12.22 -3.80
CA GLY A 86 -7.96 -11.96 -2.68
C GLY A 86 -8.21 -12.93 -1.57
N ASP A 87 -7.20 -13.18 -0.75
CA ASP A 87 -7.28 -14.08 0.39
C ASP A 87 -6.34 -13.64 1.52
N LEU A 88 -6.55 -14.18 2.70
CA LEU A 88 -5.61 -14.19 3.80
C LEU A 88 -4.78 -15.47 3.69
N HIS A 89 -3.56 -15.36 3.20
CA HIS A 89 -2.70 -16.52 2.92
C HIS A 89 -1.71 -16.83 4.06
N TYR A 90 -1.07 -15.82 4.59
CA TYR A 90 0.13 -16.00 5.41
C TYR A 90 -0.11 -15.82 6.92
N PHE A 91 -0.85 -14.80 7.33
CA PHE A 91 -1.04 -14.44 8.73
C PHE A 91 -2.14 -15.28 9.38
N LYS A 92 -1.91 -16.59 9.45
CA LYS A 92 -2.81 -17.64 9.97
C LYS A 92 -2.06 -18.56 10.93
N GLU A 93 -2.78 -19.21 11.82
CA GLU A 93 -2.21 -20.11 12.82
C GLU A 93 -1.44 -21.30 12.22
N GLU A 94 -1.92 -21.84 11.08
CA GLU A 94 -1.24 -22.92 10.36
C GLU A 94 0.19 -22.60 9.92
N ASN A 95 0.50 -21.31 9.75
CA ASN A 95 1.82 -20.81 9.36
C ASN A 95 2.69 -20.40 10.57
N ALA A 96 2.17 -20.59 11.79
CA ALA A 96 2.92 -20.21 12.98
C ALA A 96 4.18 -21.11 13.15
N PRO A 97 5.35 -20.53 13.40
CA PRO A 97 6.55 -21.31 13.67
C PRO A 97 6.33 -22.26 14.86
N LYS A 98 6.81 -23.49 14.73
CA LYS A 98 6.73 -24.48 15.81
C LYS A 98 7.36 -23.93 17.10
N GLY A 99 6.60 -23.95 18.19
CA GLY A 99 7.03 -23.41 19.49
C GLY A 99 6.75 -21.92 19.68
N SER A 100 6.09 -21.26 18.73
CA SER A 100 5.65 -19.87 18.91
C SER A 100 4.57 -19.77 20.00
N GLY A 101 4.61 -18.67 20.76
CA GLY A 101 3.62 -18.35 21.82
C GLY A 101 2.53 -17.40 21.33
N GLU A 102 1.57 -17.10 22.22
CA GLU A 102 0.50 -16.13 21.98
C GLU A 102 1.01 -14.69 21.95
N LEU A 103 1.97 -14.37 22.82
CA LEU A 103 2.58 -13.04 22.93
C LEU A 103 4.07 -13.10 22.57
N CYS A 104 4.56 -12.11 21.84
CA CYS A 104 5.95 -12.02 21.44
C CYS A 104 6.93 -11.95 22.61
N LEU A 105 6.53 -11.28 23.70
CA LEU A 105 7.38 -11.14 24.91
C LEU A 105 7.76 -12.48 25.55
N PHE A 106 6.91 -13.48 25.42
CA PHE A 106 7.10 -14.81 26.02
C PHE A 106 7.33 -15.91 24.97
N CYS A 107 7.57 -15.52 23.73
CA CYS A 107 7.71 -16.43 22.60
C CYS A 107 9.09 -17.06 22.56
N LYS A 108 9.17 -18.39 22.54
CA LYS A 108 10.43 -19.14 22.51
C LYS A 108 11.19 -19.02 21.20
N VAL A 109 10.52 -18.61 20.12
CA VAL A 109 11.10 -18.45 18.78
C VAL A 109 11.27 -16.98 18.38
N ALA A 110 11.16 -16.07 19.34
CA ALA A 110 11.19 -14.63 19.11
C ALA A 110 12.48 -14.18 18.39
N ASP A 111 13.63 -14.76 18.75
CA ASP A 111 14.93 -14.36 18.21
C ASP A 111 15.07 -14.58 16.71
N SER A 112 14.43 -15.63 16.19
CA SER A 112 14.40 -15.92 14.74
C SER A 112 13.19 -15.35 14.03
N CYS A 113 12.19 -14.82 14.75
CA CYS A 113 10.97 -14.31 14.17
C CYS A 113 11.15 -12.89 13.61
N ARG A 114 10.90 -12.72 12.31
CA ARG A 114 10.94 -11.40 11.66
C ARG A 114 9.81 -10.45 12.12
N PHE A 115 8.77 -10.99 12.75
CA PHE A 115 7.63 -10.23 13.27
C PHE A 115 7.64 -10.08 14.79
N ASP A 116 8.78 -10.34 15.45
CA ASP A 116 8.90 -10.09 16.88
C ASP A 116 8.55 -8.63 17.18
N ALA A 117 7.56 -8.42 18.05
CA ALA A 117 7.05 -7.10 18.37
C ALA A 117 8.10 -6.18 19.01
N ARG A 118 9.04 -6.73 19.79
CA ARG A 118 10.14 -5.94 20.39
C ARG A 118 11.05 -5.38 19.30
N LYS A 119 11.43 -6.22 18.32
CA LYS A 119 12.26 -5.81 17.17
C LYS A 119 11.55 -4.81 16.27
N MET A 120 10.23 -4.89 16.21
CA MET A 120 9.41 -4.02 15.38
C MET A 120 9.19 -2.66 16.00
N TYR A 121 9.00 -2.59 17.32
CA TYR A 121 8.53 -1.37 17.96
C TYR A 121 9.58 -0.65 18.81
N LEU A 122 10.40 -1.35 19.60
CA LEU A 122 11.35 -0.69 20.50
C LEU A 122 12.34 0.25 19.78
N PRO A 123 12.89 -0.12 18.60
CA PRO A 123 13.83 0.77 17.88
C PRO A 123 13.17 2.05 17.32
N LEU A 124 11.83 2.12 17.30
CA LEU A 124 11.06 3.22 16.73
C LEU A 124 10.33 4.05 17.80
N ALA A 125 10.78 3.99 19.06
CA ALA A 125 10.20 4.77 20.16
C ALA A 125 10.08 6.25 19.76
N GLY A 126 8.92 6.85 20.05
CA GLY A 126 8.60 8.24 19.69
C GLY A 126 8.19 8.47 18.22
N SER A 127 8.28 7.45 17.38
CA SER A 127 7.93 7.53 15.96
C SER A 127 6.84 6.51 15.60
N TRP A 128 6.19 6.71 14.45
CA TRP A 128 5.30 5.69 13.91
C TRP A 128 6.11 4.46 13.48
N PRO A 129 5.68 3.20 13.80
CA PRO A 129 4.38 2.87 14.39
C PRO A 129 4.37 2.80 15.93
N SER A 130 5.49 2.94 16.63
CA SER A 130 5.57 2.74 18.09
C SER A 130 4.75 3.77 18.88
N ALA A 131 4.67 5.01 18.38
CA ALA A 131 3.84 6.05 18.98
C ALA A 131 2.35 5.70 19.09
N MET A 132 1.90 4.67 18.34
CA MET A 132 0.51 4.20 18.37
C MET A 132 0.23 3.18 19.49
N LEU A 133 1.28 2.66 20.16
CA LEU A 133 1.16 1.64 21.20
C LEU A 133 0.83 2.23 22.56
N SER A 134 1.51 3.31 22.91
CA SER A 134 1.43 3.96 24.23
C SER A 134 1.77 5.45 24.11
N LEU A 135 1.24 6.25 25.00
CA LEU A 135 1.71 7.64 25.23
C LEU A 135 3.06 7.65 25.94
N ASP A 136 3.33 6.65 26.78
CA ASP A 136 4.64 6.43 27.38
C ASP A 136 5.55 5.70 26.38
N GLN A 137 6.51 6.42 25.82
CA GLN A 137 7.46 5.93 24.82
C GLN A 137 8.79 5.45 25.45
N SER A 138 8.87 5.37 26.78
CA SER A 138 9.96 4.67 27.44
C SER A 138 9.96 3.17 27.10
N GLU A 139 11.11 2.51 27.24
CA GLU A 139 11.19 1.06 27.00
C GLU A 139 10.20 0.29 27.87
N ASP A 140 10.10 0.64 29.16
CA ASP A 140 9.16 0.02 30.10
C ASP A 140 7.70 0.26 29.69
N GLY A 141 7.35 1.47 29.27
CA GLY A 141 6.02 1.82 28.77
C GLY A 141 5.65 1.04 27.50
N LEU A 142 6.57 0.91 26.56
CA LEU A 142 6.36 0.12 25.36
C LEU A 142 6.26 -1.39 25.65
N LEU A 143 7.11 -1.92 26.56
CA LEU A 143 7.03 -3.33 26.97
C LEU A 143 5.71 -3.64 27.68
N GLU A 144 5.21 -2.74 28.52
CA GLU A 144 3.88 -2.89 29.13
C GLU A 144 2.76 -2.84 28.11
N ALA A 145 2.83 -1.94 27.14
CA ALA A 145 1.88 -1.89 26.02
C ALA A 145 1.90 -3.16 25.17
N LEU A 146 3.07 -3.77 24.96
CA LEU A 146 3.21 -5.06 24.27
C LEU A 146 2.71 -6.24 25.11
N ARG A 147 2.74 -6.13 26.44
CA ARG A 147 2.24 -7.16 27.35
C ARG A 147 0.73 -7.21 27.39
N THR A 148 0.09 -6.06 27.41
CA THR A 148 -1.35 -5.90 27.69
C THR A 148 -2.18 -5.57 26.47
N GLY A 149 -1.57 -4.92 25.47
CA GLY A 149 -2.22 -4.43 24.28
C GLY A 149 -2.19 -5.41 23.08
N PRO A 150 -2.87 -5.07 22.00
CA PRO A 150 -3.00 -5.94 20.83
C PRO A 150 -1.69 -6.11 20.05
N TYR A 151 -0.77 -5.16 20.15
CA TYR A 151 0.44 -5.13 19.32
C TYR A 151 1.52 -6.13 19.74
N GLY A 152 1.43 -6.69 20.94
CA GLY A 152 2.32 -7.75 21.41
C GLY A 152 1.91 -9.15 20.97
N ARG A 153 0.74 -9.33 20.38
CA ARG A 153 0.23 -10.65 19.94
C ARG A 153 1.06 -11.24 18.80
N CYS A 154 1.08 -12.56 18.75
CA CYS A 154 1.66 -13.28 17.64
C CYS A 154 0.86 -12.99 16.35
N VAL A 155 1.55 -12.59 15.26
CA VAL A 155 0.87 -12.28 13.97
C VAL A 155 0.13 -13.47 13.36
N TYR A 156 0.46 -14.67 13.77
CA TYR A 156 -0.19 -15.90 13.29
C TYR A 156 -1.39 -16.30 14.13
N ARG A 157 -1.66 -15.61 15.27
CA ARG A 157 -2.74 -15.92 16.21
C ARG A 157 -3.63 -14.71 16.51
N CYS A 158 -3.60 -13.71 15.63
CA CYS A 158 -4.56 -12.62 15.70
C CYS A 158 -5.90 -13.04 15.10
N ASP A 159 -6.94 -12.29 15.44
CA ASP A 159 -8.29 -12.43 14.90
C ASP A 159 -8.48 -11.64 13.59
N ASN A 160 -7.40 -11.52 12.80
CA ASN A 160 -7.40 -10.86 11.52
C ASN A 160 -8.06 -11.74 10.44
N ASN A 161 -8.85 -11.10 9.58
CA ASN A 161 -9.53 -11.75 8.45
C ASN A 161 -9.51 -10.94 7.16
N VAL A 162 -8.76 -9.83 7.13
CA VAL A 162 -8.60 -9.04 5.91
C VAL A 162 -7.57 -9.69 5.00
N CYS A 163 -7.73 -9.52 3.68
CA CYS A 163 -6.81 -10.09 2.70
C CYS A 163 -5.38 -9.56 2.89
N ASP A 164 -4.38 -10.43 2.75
CA ASP A 164 -2.98 -10.04 2.72
C ASP A 164 -2.43 -9.87 1.29
N HIS A 165 -3.24 -10.26 0.30
CA HIS A 165 -3.04 -9.99 -1.11
C HIS A 165 -4.39 -9.92 -1.83
N GLN A 166 -4.48 -9.08 -2.86
CA GLN A 166 -5.69 -8.94 -3.68
C GLN A 166 -5.32 -8.44 -5.08
N VAL A 167 -5.96 -8.99 -6.10
CA VAL A 167 -5.89 -8.48 -7.48
C VAL A 167 -7.27 -8.07 -7.94
N MET A 168 -7.34 -7.05 -8.81
CA MET A 168 -8.57 -6.58 -9.39
C MET A 168 -8.37 -6.18 -10.85
N ASN A 169 -9.31 -6.54 -11.71
CA ASN A 169 -9.42 -6.03 -13.08
C ASN A 169 -10.65 -5.12 -13.16
N ILE A 170 -10.49 -3.97 -13.75
CA ILE A 170 -11.53 -2.94 -13.86
C ILE A 170 -11.67 -2.53 -15.32
N LEU A 171 -12.92 -2.47 -15.81
CA LEU A 171 -13.30 -1.83 -17.06
C LEU A 171 -14.07 -0.56 -16.71
N PHE A 172 -13.57 0.59 -17.11
CA PHE A 172 -14.22 1.88 -16.95
C PHE A 172 -15.25 2.14 -18.06
N GLU A 173 -16.23 2.99 -17.79
CA GLU A 173 -17.31 3.33 -18.75
C GLU A 173 -16.78 3.97 -20.02
N ASN A 174 -15.64 4.65 -19.99
CA ASN A 174 -14.96 5.23 -21.16
C ASN A 174 -14.07 4.24 -21.93
N GLY A 175 -14.09 2.96 -21.58
CA GLY A 175 -13.33 1.90 -22.23
C GLY A 175 -11.92 1.68 -21.73
N ILE A 176 -11.38 2.53 -20.85
CA ILE A 176 -10.08 2.32 -20.19
C ILE A 176 -10.15 1.07 -19.33
N THR A 177 -9.08 0.27 -19.34
CA THR A 177 -8.93 -0.88 -18.42
C THR A 177 -7.88 -0.61 -17.37
N ALA A 178 -8.06 -1.16 -16.15
CA ALA A 178 -7.02 -1.15 -15.15
C ALA A 178 -6.86 -2.51 -14.47
N THR A 179 -5.62 -2.80 -14.08
CA THR A 179 -5.30 -3.85 -13.13
C THR A 179 -4.81 -3.20 -11.84
N PHE A 180 -5.33 -3.68 -10.73
CA PHE A 180 -4.88 -3.28 -9.39
C PHE A 180 -4.35 -4.51 -8.66
N ASN A 181 -3.21 -4.35 -8.00
CA ASN A 181 -2.61 -5.38 -7.18
C ASN A 181 -2.23 -4.81 -5.82
N LEU A 182 -2.77 -5.40 -4.76
CA LEU A 182 -2.43 -5.12 -3.38
C LEU A 182 -1.62 -6.30 -2.83
N SER A 183 -0.48 -6.01 -2.21
CA SER A 183 0.34 -7.05 -1.61
C SER A 183 0.97 -6.61 -0.29
N ALA A 184 0.82 -7.47 0.72
CA ALA A 184 1.54 -7.38 1.98
C ALA A 184 3.00 -7.88 1.86
N PHE A 185 3.32 -8.62 0.80
CA PHE A 185 4.61 -9.31 0.65
C PHE A 185 5.62 -8.47 -0.12
N THR A 186 5.74 -7.21 0.27
CA THR A 186 6.68 -6.26 -0.31
C THR A 186 7.60 -5.73 0.78
N ASN A 187 8.82 -5.34 0.39
CA ASN A 187 9.80 -4.79 1.32
C ASN A 187 9.45 -3.35 1.71
N ARG A 188 8.97 -2.57 0.74
CA ARG A 188 8.66 -1.15 0.92
C ARG A 188 7.16 -0.91 0.82
N MET A 189 6.72 0.11 1.52
CA MET A 189 5.38 0.66 1.44
C MET A 189 5.40 1.80 0.42
N ALA A 190 4.80 1.58 -0.74
CA ALA A 190 4.70 2.59 -1.80
C ALA A 190 3.78 2.15 -2.93
N ARG A 191 3.37 3.10 -3.74
CA ARG A 191 2.62 2.84 -4.97
C ARG A 191 3.53 2.87 -6.18
N THR A 192 3.25 1.98 -7.12
CA THR A 192 3.83 2.04 -8.45
C THR A 192 2.74 1.99 -9.50
N MET A 193 2.91 2.74 -10.57
CA MET A 193 1.96 2.77 -11.68
C MET A 193 2.68 2.67 -13.01
N LYS A 194 2.04 1.98 -13.96
CA LYS A 194 2.34 2.07 -15.37
C LYS A 194 1.07 2.46 -16.10
N ILE A 195 1.11 3.59 -16.80
CA ILE A 195 -0.01 4.14 -17.56
C ILE A 195 0.35 4.03 -19.03
N MET A 196 -0.39 3.23 -19.77
CA MET A 196 -0.21 3.03 -21.21
C MET A 196 -1.16 3.99 -21.94
N CYS A 197 -0.60 4.81 -22.82
CA CYS A 197 -1.32 5.76 -23.66
C CYS A 197 -1.16 5.40 -25.16
N GLU A 198 -1.86 6.12 -26.03
CA GLU A 198 -1.81 5.87 -27.48
C GLU A 198 -0.41 6.08 -28.07
N ASP A 199 0.32 7.12 -27.62
CA ASP A 199 1.60 7.55 -28.19
C ASP A 199 2.78 7.34 -27.23
N GLY A 200 2.58 6.67 -26.09
CA GLY A 200 3.63 6.48 -25.11
C GLY A 200 3.17 5.78 -23.83
N GLU A 201 4.06 5.76 -22.85
CA GLU A 201 3.77 5.25 -21.52
C GLU A 201 4.35 6.15 -20.41
N ILE A 202 3.70 6.12 -19.25
CA ILE A 202 4.20 6.75 -18.02
C ILE A 202 4.52 5.64 -17.03
N ARG A 203 5.70 5.66 -16.45
CA ARG A 203 6.10 4.82 -15.32
C ARG A 203 6.29 5.68 -14.09
N ALA A 204 5.64 5.33 -13.01
CA ALA A 204 5.63 6.13 -11.79
C ALA A 204 5.94 5.29 -10.56
N SER A 205 6.87 5.75 -9.73
CA SER A 205 7.28 5.16 -8.47
C SER A 205 7.19 6.22 -7.37
N GLU A 206 6.17 6.10 -6.50
CA GLU A 206 5.93 7.04 -5.40
C GLU A 206 7.13 7.11 -4.45
N HIS A 207 7.69 5.96 -4.09
CA HIS A 207 8.82 5.89 -3.17
C HIS A 207 10.09 6.56 -3.70
N GLU A 208 10.32 6.44 -5.01
CA GLU A 208 11.47 7.05 -5.67
C GLU A 208 11.20 8.51 -6.04
N ASN A 209 9.97 8.97 -5.81
CA ASN A 209 9.48 10.28 -6.26
C ASN A 209 9.79 10.53 -7.74
N ARG A 210 9.59 9.49 -8.56
CA ARG A 210 10.06 9.47 -9.94
C ARG A 210 8.92 9.12 -10.90
N ILE A 211 8.75 9.95 -11.93
CA ILE A 211 7.83 9.75 -13.03
C ILE A 211 8.63 9.78 -14.34
N GLU A 212 8.60 8.69 -15.08
CA GLU A 212 9.18 8.58 -16.41
C GLU A 212 8.09 8.74 -17.46
N VAL A 213 8.25 9.69 -18.35
CA VAL A 213 7.39 9.92 -19.50
C VAL A 213 8.15 9.45 -20.74
N ILE A 214 7.60 8.46 -21.42
CA ILE A 214 8.25 7.78 -22.55
C ILE A 214 7.35 7.89 -23.77
N ARG A 215 7.82 8.60 -24.81
CA ARG A 215 7.15 8.71 -26.09
C ARG A 215 7.65 7.63 -27.05
N PHE A 216 6.74 6.99 -27.76
CA PHE A 216 7.08 5.95 -28.74
C PHE A 216 7.67 6.56 -30.02
N ALA A 217 8.78 5.99 -30.50
CA ALA A 217 9.33 6.34 -31.80
C ALA A 217 8.65 5.53 -32.92
N PRO A 218 8.30 6.14 -34.07
CA PRO A 218 7.53 5.48 -35.11
C PRO A 218 8.16 4.22 -35.72
N HIS A 219 9.48 4.13 -35.72
CA HIS A 219 10.24 3.08 -36.42
C HIS A 219 11.43 2.53 -35.62
N SER A 220 11.46 2.75 -34.31
CA SER A 220 12.58 2.34 -33.45
C SER A 220 12.11 1.60 -32.21
N ARG A 221 12.99 0.72 -31.68
CA ARG A 221 12.78 0.11 -30.34
C ARG A 221 13.23 1.04 -29.19
N ALA A 222 14.03 2.05 -29.51
CA ALA A 222 14.36 3.11 -28.55
C ALA A 222 13.20 4.12 -28.49
N PRO A 223 12.94 4.75 -27.34
CA PRO A 223 11.94 5.81 -27.25
C PRO A 223 12.38 7.02 -28.09
N GLU A 224 11.42 7.76 -28.64
CA GLU A 224 11.67 9.06 -29.27
C GLU A 224 12.15 10.07 -28.21
N GLU A 225 11.50 10.03 -27.04
CA GLU A 225 11.83 10.88 -25.89
C GLU A 225 11.65 10.07 -24.59
N LEU A 226 12.61 10.26 -23.70
CA LEU A 226 12.49 9.84 -22.29
C LEU A 226 12.73 11.07 -21.40
N ARG A 227 11.70 11.49 -20.69
CA ARG A 227 11.76 12.58 -19.72
C ARG A 227 11.50 12.05 -18.33
N VAL A 228 12.29 12.49 -17.35
CA VAL A 228 12.11 12.15 -15.94
C VAL A 228 11.63 13.40 -15.20
N ILE A 229 10.61 13.23 -14.39
CA ILE A 229 10.04 14.26 -13.53
C ILE A 229 10.16 13.77 -12.08
N GLU A 230 10.71 14.61 -11.24
CA GLU A 230 10.77 14.45 -9.79
C GLU A 230 9.91 15.56 -9.17
N PRO A 231 8.64 15.27 -8.83
CA PRO A 231 7.75 16.30 -8.29
C PRO A 231 8.31 16.93 -7.02
N ALA A 232 8.27 18.26 -6.95
CA ALA A 232 8.72 19.01 -5.77
C ALA A 232 7.71 18.85 -4.61
N GLY A 233 8.20 18.91 -3.37
CA GLY A 233 7.35 18.85 -2.19
C GLY A 233 7.00 17.42 -1.78
N VAL A 234 8.01 16.57 -1.65
CA VAL A 234 7.84 15.24 -1.06
C VAL A 234 7.57 15.40 0.40
N ASP A 235 6.35 15.25 0.81
CA ASP A 235 6.07 15.07 2.20
C ASP A 235 5.39 13.77 2.53
N GLY A 236 5.87 13.27 3.65
CA GLY A 236 5.57 11.97 4.14
C GLY A 236 4.08 11.67 4.20
N GLY A 237 3.65 10.93 3.24
CA GLY A 237 2.44 10.13 3.25
C GLY A 237 1.14 10.88 3.49
N HIS A 238 0.23 10.82 2.60
CA HIS A 238 -1.14 11.31 2.68
C HIS A 238 -1.41 12.78 2.37
N GLY A 239 -0.47 13.49 1.71
CA GLY A 239 -0.79 14.72 0.99
C GLY A 239 -1.06 15.97 1.84
N GLY A 240 -0.36 16.12 2.94
CA GLY A 240 -0.48 17.32 3.75
C GLY A 240 0.72 17.55 4.58
#